data_974847d10b11fe5f939e41a3f9cb4851
#
_entry.id   974847d10b11fe5f939e41a3f9cb4851
#
_cell.length_a   1.000
_cell.length_b   1.000
_cell.length_c   1.000
_cell.angle_alpha   90.00
_cell.angle_beta   90.00
_cell.angle_gamma   90.00
#
_symmetry.space_group_name_H-M   'P 1'
#
loop_
_entity.id
_entity.type
_entity.pdbx_description
1 polymer ?
#
loop_
_entity_poly.entity_id
_entity_poly.type
_entity_poly.pdbx_seq_one_letter_code
_entity_poly.pdbx_strand_id
1 'polypeptide(L)'
;MTALSRRRSLIAVALLGGCGGGPWNNPSPAAETGANGLYTAFTERPKHLDPVQSYSENEYVLIANIYQPPLQYHYFKRPYELIPFAATEMPRAQLFDAKGRRLPDSADAKLVAYSDYLIRIRPGILYQPHPALARDADGRFAYHDLKPGALSGIHAIGDFKRTGTRELVAADY
;
A
#
# COMPACT_ATOMS: atom_id res chain seq x y z
N MET A 1 21.93 0.31 -67.82
CA MET A 1 21.94 1.04 -66.52
C MET A 1 20.68 0.75 -65.72
N THR A 2 20.35 -0.48 -65.34
CA THR A 2 19.05 -0.73 -64.68
C THR A 2 19.06 -1.83 -63.63
N ALA A 3 20.12 -2.62 -63.54
CA ALA A 3 20.13 -3.72 -62.52
C ALA A 3 20.71 -3.32 -61.14
N LEU A 4 21.60 -2.32 -61.06
CA LEU A 4 22.23 -1.90 -59.80
C LEU A 4 21.30 -1.02 -58.93
N SER A 5 20.40 -0.28 -59.57
CA SER A 5 19.44 0.58 -58.87
C SER A 5 18.38 -0.19 -58.09
N ARG A 6 17.88 -1.30 -58.62
CA ARG A 6 16.88 -2.14 -57.93
C ARG A 6 17.41 -2.89 -56.71
N ARG A 7 18.68 -3.30 -56.74
CA ARG A 7 19.30 -3.97 -55.56
C ARG A 7 19.55 -3.03 -54.40
N ARG A 8 19.85 -1.75 -54.65
CA ARG A 8 20.07 -0.75 -53.59
C ARG A 8 18.76 -0.35 -52.91
N SER A 9 17.64 -0.31 -53.64
CA SER A 9 16.32 -0.02 -53.07
C SER A 9 15.79 -1.16 -52.18
N LEU A 10 16.08 -2.41 -52.52
CA LEU A 10 15.68 -3.57 -51.71
C LEU A 10 16.45 -3.66 -50.38
N ILE A 11 17.72 -3.25 -50.36
CA ILE A 11 18.52 -3.20 -49.13
C ILE A 11 18.04 -2.06 -48.21
N ALA A 12 17.63 -0.91 -48.78
CA ALA A 12 17.09 0.19 -47.97
C ALA A 12 15.74 -0.14 -47.30
N VAL A 13 14.89 -0.93 -47.95
CA VAL A 13 13.60 -1.39 -47.40
C VAL A 13 13.81 -2.45 -46.31
N ALA A 14 14.82 -3.32 -46.44
CA ALA A 14 15.13 -4.32 -45.39
C ALA A 14 15.68 -3.70 -44.08
N LEU A 15 16.32 -2.53 -44.13
CA LEU A 15 16.81 -1.81 -42.96
C LEU A 15 15.71 -1.04 -42.20
N LEU A 16 14.57 -0.76 -42.83
CA LEU A 16 13.43 -0.09 -42.20
C LEU A 16 12.46 -1.06 -41.51
N GLY A 17 12.59 -2.36 -41.73
CA GLY A 17 11.75 -3.40 -41.11
C GLY A 17 12.16 -3.82 -39.69
N GLY A 18 13.23 -3.26 -39.13
CA GLY A 18 13.81 -3.67 -37.85
C GLY A 18 13.22 -3.01 -36.59
N CYS A 19 12.27 -2.09 -36.74
CA CYS A 19 11.71 -1.36 -35.57
C CYS A 19 10.36 -1.91 -35.06
N GLY A 20 10.05 -3.17 -35.38
CA GLY A 20 8.81 -3.83 -34.91
C GLY A 20 8.94 -4.64 -33.63
N GLY A 21 10.00 -4.47 -32.85
CA GLY A 21 10.14 -5.08 -31.53
C GLY A 21 9.37 -4.26 -30.50
N GLY A 22 8.67 -4.94 -29.58
CA GLY A 22 8.06 -4.31 -28.42
C GLY A 22 9.06 -3.46 -27.61
N PRO A 23 8.61 -2.71 -26.62
CA PRO A 23 9.47 -1.78 -25.88
C PRO A 23 10.71 -2.49 -25.35
N TRP A 24 11.87 -1.92 -25.64
CA TRP A 24 13.16 -2.42 -25.17
C TRP A 24 13.13 -2.50 -23.65
N ASN A 25 13.64 -3.60 -23.08
CA ASN A 25 13.69 -3.86 -21.64
C ASN A 25 12.30 -3.86 -20.94
N ASN A 26 11.27 -4.35 -21.59
CA ASN A 26 10.05 -4.67 -20.88
C ASN A 26 10.28 -5.93 -20.01
N PRO A 27 10.41 -5.82 -18.69
CA PRO A 27 10.63 -6.97 -17.81
C PRO A 27 9.37 -7.83 -17.65
N SER A 28 8.23 -7.35 -18.14
CA SER A 28 6.94 -8.00 -17.97
C SER A 28 6.64 -8.96 -19.10
N PRO A 29 6.10 -10.16 -18.82
CA PRO A 29 5.66 -11.09 -19.83
C PRO A 29 4.63 -10.46 -20.77
N ALA A 30 4.65 -10.81 -22.06
CA ALA A 30 3.70 -10.29 -23.03
C ALA A 30 2.22 -10.59 -22.65
N ALA A 31 1.98 -11.67 -21.92
CA ALA A 31 0.65 -12.02 -21.40
C ALA A 31 0.11 -11.00 -20.37
N GLU A 32 0.97 -10.21 -19.76
CA GLU A 32 0.58 -9.21 -18.75
C GLU A 32 0.32 -7.82 -19.34
N THR A 33 0.53 -7.63 -20.66
CA THR A 33 0.37 -6.32 -21.31
C THR A 33 -1.05 -5.74 -21.22
N GLY A 34 -2.06 -6.58 -20.95
CA GLY A 34 -3.45 -6.17 -20.69
C GLY A 34 -3.84 -6.11 -19.22
N ALA A 35 -2.92 -6.42 -18.30
CA ALA A 35 -3.19 -6.36 -16.87
C ALA A 35 -3.17 -4.91 -16.38
N ASN A 36 -4.08 -4.57 -15.46
CA ASN A 36 -4.07 -3.29 -14.76
C ASN A 36 -2.97 -3.31 -13.69
N GLY A 37 -1.70 -3.31 -14.14
CA GLY A 37 -0.52 -3.40 -13.30
C GLY A 37 0.35 -2.16 -13.42
N LEU A 38 0.84 -1.66 -12.28
CA LEU A 38 1.86 -0.62 -12.22
C LEU A 38 3.21 -1.29 -11.92
N TYR A 39 4.12 -1.22 -12.89
CA TYR A 39 5.48 -1.70 -12.70
C TYR A 39 6.36 -0.55 -12.23
N THR A 40 7.03 -0.75 -11.12
CA THR A 40 7.95 0.23 -10.54
C THR A 40 9.23 -0.46 -10.09
N ALA A 41 10.27 0.32 -9.82
CA ALA A 41 11.53 -0.17 -9.32
C ALA A 41 11.95 0.67 -8.11
N PHE A 42 12.72 0.06 -7.22
CA PHE A 42 13.36 0.74 -6.11
C PHE A 42 14.85 0.43 -6.10
N THR A 43 15.65 1.39 -5.66
CA THR A 43 17.11 1.30 -5.64
C THR A 43 17.63 0.52 -4.44
N GLU A 44 16.87 0.50 -3.36
CA GLU A 44 17.23 -0.20 -2.12
C GLU A 44 16.10 -1.16 -1.72
N ARG A 45 16.49 -2.34 -1.26
CA ARG A 45 15.54 -3.32 -0.74
C ARG A 45 14.90 -2.80 0.55
N PRO A 46 13.56 -2.80 0.65
CA PRO A 46 12.88 -2.50 1.91
C PRO A 46 13.33 -3.46 3.01
N LYS A 47 13.61 -2.95 4.19
CA LYS A 47 14.00 -3.76 5.36
C LYS A 47 12.78 -4.27 6.11
N HIS A 48 11.78 -3.40 6.24
CA HIS A 48 10.53 -3.67 6.94
C HIS A 48 9.33 -3.15 6.15
N LEU A 49 8.20 -3.84 6.25
CA LEU A 49 6.89 -3.34 5.79
C LEU A 49 5.93 -3.16 6.98
N ASP A 50 6.45 -3.19 8.19
CA ASP A 50 5.73 -2.86 9.40
C ASP A 50 5.77 -1.34 9.61
N PRO A 51 4.62 -0.64 9.58
CA PRO A 51 4.57 0.82 9.72
C PRO A 51 5.06 1.32 11.07
N VAL A 52 5.09 0.47 12.11
CA VAL A 52 5.62 0.83 13.45
C VAL A 52 7.15 0.91 13.44
N GLN A 53 7.82 0.11 12.62
CA GLN A 53 9.28 0.02 12.58
C GLN A 53 9.90 0.75 11.41
N SER A 54 9.13 1.01 10.36
CA SER A 54 9.63 1.65 9.14
C SER A 54 9.93 3.12 9.36
N TYR A 55 11.09 3.56 8.85
CA TYR A 55 11.52 4.96 8.91
C TYR A 55 12.09 5.47 7.59
N SER A 56 12.09 4.67 6.53
CA SER A 56 12.70 5.03 5.25
C SER A 56 11.65 5.32 4.17
N GLU A 57 12.00 6.21 3.23
CA GLU A 57 11.12 6.63 2.14
C GLU A 57 10.75 5.44 1.22
N ASN A 58 11.72 4.58 0.90
CA ASN A 58 11.50 3.41 0.04
C ASN A 58 10.53 2.39 0.66
N GLU A 59 10.47 2.29 1.98
CA GLU A 59 9.50 1.49 2.71
C GLU A 59 8.12 2.17 2.75
N TYR A 60 8.12 3.49 3.02
CA TYR A 60 6.89 4.27 3.10
C TYR A 60 6.08 4.26 1.79
N VAL A 61 6.74 4.29 0.63
CA VAL A 61 6.08 4.19 -0.67
C VAL A 61 5.25 2.90 -0.79
N LEU A 62 5.72 1.78 -0.24
CA LEU A 62 4.98 0.52 -0.21
C LEU A 62 3.91 0.51 0.87
N ILE A 63 4.27 0.95 2.09
CA ILE A 63 3.38 0.99 3.25
C ILE A 63 2.15 1.86 2.97
N ALA A 64 2.33 3.02 2.35
CA ALA A 64 1.24 3.94 2.02
C ALA A 64 0.23 3.37 1.01
N ASN A 65 0.60 2.32 0.27
CA ASN A 65 -0.31 1.61 -0.63
C ASN A 65 -1.02 0.41 0.04
N ILE A 66 -0.56 -0.01 1.21
CA ILE A 66 -1.07 -1.20 1.92
C ILE A 66 -1.95 -0.80 3.09
N TYR A 67 -1.52 0.21 3.86
CA TYR A 67 -2.15 0.60 5.12
C TYR A 67 -2.89 1.92 5.02
N GLN A 68 -4.02 2.03 5.71
CA GLN A 68 -4.81 3.25 5.82
C GLN A 68 -4.52 3.93 7.16
N PRO A 69 -3.82 5.09 7.20
CA PRO A 69 -3.66 5.85 8.44
C PRO A 69 -5.00 6.52 8.83
N PRO A 70 -5.16 6.91 10.08
CA PRO A 70 -6.36 7.66 10.52
C PRO A 70 -6.56 8.95 9.74
N LEU A 71 -5.50 9.68 9.45
CA LEU A 71 -5.47 10.94 8.73
C LEU A 71 -4.47 10.88 7.58
N GLN A 72 -4.72 11.65 6.53
CA GLN A 72 -3.78 11.82 5.42
C GLN A 72 -3.76 13.26 4.92
N TYR A 73 -2.73 13.64 4.18
CA TYR A 73 -2.72 14.90 3.47
C TYR A 73 -3.59 14.82 2.21
N HIS A 74 -4.37 15.87 1.97
CA HIS A 74 -5.13 15.99 0.74
C HIS A 74 -4.17 16.07 -0.46
N TYR A 75 -4.36 15.18 -1.44
CA TYR A 75 -3.41 15.01 -2.54
C TYR A 75 -3.16 16.29 -3.36
N PHE A 76 -4.21 17.04 -3.65
CA PHE A 76 -4.13 18.21 -4.53
C PHE A 76 -4.02 19.56 -3.82
N LYS A 77 -4.37 19.66 -2.54
CA LYS A 77 -4.42 20.96 -1.86
C LYS A 77 -3.03 21.46 -1.45
N ARG A 78 -2.80 22.74 -1.73
CA ARG A 78 -1.62 23.50 -1.26
C ARG A 78 -2.11 24.85 -0.70
N PRO A 79 -1.66 25.29 0.47
CA PRO A 79 -0.78 24.58 1.41
C PRO A 79 -1.36 23.24 1.84
N TYR A 80 -0.52 22.36 2.41
CA TYR A 80 -0.93 21.02 2.82
C TYR A 80 -2.08 21.07 3.82
N GLU A 81 -3.12 20.26 3.56
CA GLU A 81 -4.30 20.13 4.41
C GLU A 81 -4.46 18.68 4.84
N LEU A 82 -4.52 18.42 6.15
CA LEU A 82 -4.87 17.12 6.69
C LEU A 82 -6.38 16.88 6.55
N ILE A 83 -6.73 15.68 6.13
CA ILE A 83 -8.10 15.21 6.01
C ILE A 83 -8.28 13.85 6.70
N PRO A 84 -9.49 13.49 7.15
CA PRO A 84 -9.78 12.15 7.64
C PRO A 84 -9.58 11.13 6.53
N PHE A 85 -8.99 9.96 6.86
CA PHE A 85 -8.90 8.82 5.96
C PHE A 85 -9.60 7.60 6.57
N ALA A 86 -8.97 6.90 7.55
CA ALA A 86 -9.69 5.88 8.31
C ALA A 86 -10.49 6.49 9.48
N ALA A 87 -10.17 7.70 9.92
CA ALA A 87 -10.96 8.39 10.93
C ALA A 87 -12.31 8.89 10.38
N THR A 88 -13.31 9.00 11.25
CA THR A 88 -14.64 9.55 10.89
C THR A 88 -14.61 11.05 10.66
N GLU A 89 -13.73 11.76 11.37
CA GLU A 89 -13.63 13.22 11.38
C GLU A 89 -12.22 13.66 11.78
N MET A 90 -11.91 14.94 11.61
CA MET A 90 -10.69 15.52 12.14
C MET A 90 -10.72 15.55 13.68
N PRO A 91 -9.75 14.94 14.37
CA PRO A 91 -9.73 14.97 15.82
C PRO A 91 -9.44 16.38 16.33
N ARG A 92 -10.11 16.76 17.42
CA ARG A 92 -9.87 18.02 18.12
C ARG A 92 -9.10 17.77 19.40
N ALA A 93 -8.11 18.61 19.67
CA ALA A 93 -7.38 18.57 20.91
C ALA A 93 -8.31 18.86 22.10
N GLN A 94 -8.24 18.07 23.14
CA GLN A 94 -8.78 18.37 24.44
C GLN A 94 -7.62 18.76 25.35
N LEU A 95 -7.62 19.99 25.85
CA LEU A 95 -6.50 20.54 26.58
C LEU A 95 -6.63 20.27 28.09
N PHE A 96 -5.53 19.93 28.75
CA PHE A 96 -5.49 19.60 30.17
C PHE A 96 -4.33 20.31 30.87
N ASP A 97 -4.54 20.71 32.12
CA ASP A 97 -3.49 21.22 32.99
C ASP A 97 -2.67 20.09 33.67
N ALA A 98 -1.64 20.46 34.42
CA ALA A 98 -0.78 19.50 35.12
C ALA A 98 -1.51 18.66 36.22
N LYS A 99 -2.74 19.05 36.59
CA LYS A 99 -3.57 18.32 37.55
C LYS A 99 -4.62 17.45 36.85
N GLY A 100 -4.57 17.36 35.50
CA GLY A 100 -5.54 16.59 34.72
C GLY A 100 -6.90 17.25 34.59
N ARG A 101 -7.05 18.55 34.88
CA ARG A 101 -8.29 19.29 34.70
C ARG A 101 -8.40 19.77 33.29
N ARG A 102 -9.54 19.52 32.65
CA ARG A 102 -9.84 20.02 31.31
C ARG A 102 -9.84 21.55 31.26
N LEU A 103 -9.16 22.09 30.32
CA LEU A 103 -9.08 23.51 30.00
C LEU A 103 -10.00 23.84 28.82
N PRO A 104 -10.47 25.09 28.70
CA PRO A 104 -11.20 25.54 27.51
C PRO A 104 -10.26 25.58 26.29
N ASP A 105 -10.83 25.48 25.10
CA ASP A 105 -10.07 25.49 23.84
C ASP A 105 -9.28 26.81 23.63
N SER A 106 -9.69 27.89 24.30
CA SER A 106 -9.03 29.20 24.29
C SER A 106 -7.98 29.39 25.41
N ALA A 107 -7.61 28.33 26.12
CA ALA A 107 -6.66 28.43 27.22
C ALA A 107 -5.29 28.93 26.75
N ASP A 108 -4.61 29.72 27.62
CA ASP A 108 -3.20 30.08 27.39
C ASP A 108 -2.36 28.78 27.29
N ALA A 109 -1.53 28.69 26.24
CA ALA A 109 -0.66 27.54 26.03
C ALA A 109 0.27 27.24 27.22
N LYS A 110 0.62 28.24 28.04
CA LYS A 110 1.44 28.08 29.24
C LYS A 110 0.73 27.26 30.35
N LEU A 111 -0.61 27.18 30.32
CA LEU A 111 -1.39 26.41 31.26
C LEU A 111 -1.62 24.97 30.81
N VAL A 112 -1.35 24.67 29.55
CA VAL A 112 -1.56 23.35 28.96
C VAL A 112 -0.37 22.46 29.28
N ALA A 113 -0.60 21.39 30.03
CA ALA A 113 0.41 20.39 30.30
C ALA A 113 0.43 19.28 29.23
N TYR A 114 -0.75 18.88 28.73
CA TYR A 114 -0.88 17.89 27.67
C TYR A 114 -2.21 18.08 26.91
N SER A 115 -2.29 17.41 25.75
CA SER A 115 -3.48 17.41 24.91
C SER A 115 -3.85 15.98 24.55
N ASP A 116 -5.12 15.63 24.70
CA ASP A 116 -5.66 14.36 24.25
C ASP A 116 -6.39 14.52 22.93
N TYR A 117 -6.21 13.54 22.03
CA TYR A 117 -6.90 13.46 20.77
C TYR A 117 -7.72 12.17 20.71
N LEU A 118 -9.04 12.29 20.67
CA LEU A 118 -9.92 11.16 20.45
C LEU A 118 -10.10 10.93 18.94
N ILE A 119 -9.55 9.84 18.45
CA ILE A 119 -9.65 9.43 17.05
C ILE A 119 -10.65 8.29 16.94
N ARG A 120 -11.77 8.51 16.24
CA ARG A 120 -12.78 7.48 15.98
C ARG A 120 -12.55 6.87 14.61
N ILE A 121 -12.33 5.56 14.57
CA ILE A 121 -12.16 4.83 13.32
C ILE A 121 -13.53 4.60 12.69
N ARG A 122 -13.62 4.82 11.38
CA ARG A 122 -14.82 4.62 10.59
C ARG A 122 -15.16 3.12 10.55
N PRO A 123 -16.40 2.73 10.86
CA PRO A 123 -16.81 1.34 10.75
C PRO A 123 -16.87 0.88 9.29
N GLY A 124 -16.79 -0.43 9.08
CA GLY A 124 -16.95 -1.06 7.77
C GLY A 124 -15.70 -1.06 6.88
N ILE A 125 -14.54 -0.59 7.37
CA ILE A 125 -13.26 -0.75 6.66
C ILE A 125 -12.80 -2.20 6.87
N LEU A 126 -12.69 -2.95 5.77
CA LEU A 126 -12.27 -4.34 5.81
C LEU A 126 -10.84 -4.51 5.34
N TYR A 127 -10.12 -5.43 5.99
CA TYR A 127 -8.86 -5.91 5.47
C TYR A 127 -9.05 -6.65 4.15
N GLN A 128 -8.03 -6.62 3.29
CA GLN A 128 -7.97 -7.49 2.13
C GLN A 128 -8.10 -8.95 2.55
N PRO A 129 -8.88 -9.78 1.82
CA PRO A 129 -8.94 -11.20 2.10
C PRO A 129 -7.53 -11.82 2.09
N HIS A 130 -7.17 -12.45 3.21
CA HIS A 130 -5.84 -13.01 3.39
C HIS A 130 -5.91 -14.37 4.12
N PRO A 131 -5.02 -15.35 3.82
CA PRO A 131 -4.99 -16.62 4.52
C PRO A 131 -4.84 -16.50 6.04
N ALA A 132 -4.06 -15.54 6.53
CA ALA A 132 -3.88 -15.31 7.96
C ALA A 132 -5.18 -14.95 8.70
N LEU A 133 -6.20 -14.47 7.99
CA LEU A 133 -7.50 -14.12 8.54
C LEU A 133 -8.56 -15.19 8.28
N ALA A 134 -8.19 -16.27 7.57
CA ALA A 134 -9.09 -17.38 7.28
C ALA A 134 -9.49 -18.12 8.58
N ARG A 135 -10.78 -18.44 8.70
CA ARG A 135 -11.30 -19.21 9.83
C ARG A 135 -11.87 -20.53 9.35
N ASP A 136 -11.82 -21.54 10.20
CA ASP A 136 -12.49 -22.82 10.03
C ASP A 136 -13.97 -22.74 10.45
N ALA A 137 -14.66 -23.88 10.39
CA ALA A 137 -16.07 -23.96 10.77
C ALA A 137 -16.31 -23.65 12.27
N ASP A 138 -15.30 -23.87 13.11
CA ASP A 138 -15.36 -23.62 14.55
C ASP A 138 -14.96 -22.17 14.91
N GLY A 139 -14.67 -21.34 13.91
CA GLY A 139 -14.26 -19.95 14.07
C GLY A 139 -12.81 -19.74 14.46
N ARG A 140 -11.98 -20.80 14.51
CA ARG A 140 -10.55 -20.72 14.77
C ARG A 140 -9.80 -20.28 13.51
N PHE A 141 -8.64 -19.67 13.68
CA PHE A 141 -7.79 -19.34 12.54
C PHE A 141 -7.28 -20.62 11.85
N ALA A 142 -7.55 -20.74 10.56
CA ALA A 142 -7.33 -21.97 9.80
C ALA A 142 -5.83 -22.31 9.61
N TYR A 143 -4.97 -21.30 9.67
CA TYR A 143 -3.53 -21.42 9.37
C TYR A 143 -2.63 -20.92 10.50
N HIS A 144 -3.17 -20.78 11.71
CA HIS A 144 -2.39 -20.57 12.92
C HIS A 144 -2.11 -21.93 13.59
N ASP A 145 -1.11 -22.00 14.44
CA ASP A 145 -0.75 -23.19 15.22
C ASP A 145 -0.59 -24.49 14.40
N LEU A 146 -0.02 -24.35 13.19
CA LEU A 146 0.15 -25.45 12.27
C LEU A 146 1.29 -26.38 12.71
N LYS A 147 1.11 -27.67 12.48
CA LYS A 147 2.19 -28.66 12.66
C LYS A 147 3.28 -28.47 11.61
N PRO A 148 4.54 -28.84 11.90
CA PRO A 148 5.60 -28.84 10.90
C PRO A 148 5.18 -29.60 9.64
N GLY A 149 5.44 -29.02 8.47
CA GLY A 149 5.08 -29.61 7.17
C GLY A 149 3.64 -29.34 6.70
N ALA A 150 2.78 -28.74 7.50
CA ALA A 150 1.38 -28.48 7.12
C ALA A 150 1.25 -27.51 5.92
N LEU A 151 2.28 -26.70 5.66
CA LEU A 151 2.36 -25.81 4.50
C LEU A 151 3.23 -26.37 3.37
N SER A 152 3.50 -27.66 3.36
CA SER A 152 4.21 -28.31 2.25
C SER A 152 3.42 -28.14 0.96
N GLY A 153 4.08 -27.61 -0.09
CA GLY A 153 3.45 -27.30 -1.37
C GLY A 153 2.76 -25.94 -1.45
N ILE A 154 2.81 -25.12 -0.38
CA ILE A 154 2.40 -23.71 -0.41
C ILE A 154 3.64 -22.86 -0.66
N HIS A 155 3.70 -22.17 -1.81
CA HIS A 155 4.83 -21.35 -2.24
C HIS A 155 4.44 -19.88 -2.40
N ALA A 156 3.15 -19.59 -2.57
CA ALA A 156 2.61 -18.25 -2.73
C ALA A 156 1.26 -18.10 -1.99
N ILE A 157 0.85 -16.86 -1.78
CA ILE A 157 -0.45 -16.56 -1.13
C ILE A 157 -1.62 -17.19 -1.90
N GLY A 158 -1.53 -17.26 -3.23
CA GLY A 158 -2.55 -17.86 -4.08
C GLY A 158 -2.72 -19.38 -3.92
N ASP A 159 -1.76 -20.06 -3.31
CA ASP A 159 -1.83 -21.52 -3.10
C ASP A 159 -2.71 -21.90 -1.90
N PHE A 160 -3.04 -20.94 -1.04
CA PHE A 160 -3.95 -21.18 0.08
C PHE A 160 -5.38 -21.31 -0.40
N LYS A 161 -6.05 -22.38 0.04
CA LYS A 161 -7.43 -22.69 -0.37
C LYS A 161 -8.48 -21.78 0.28
N ARG A 162 -8.15 -21.16 1.40
CA ARG A 162 -9.07 -20.32 2.17
C ARG A 162 -8.43 -18.98 2.50
N THR A 163 -9.22 -17.94 2.36
CA THR A 163 -8.89 -16.58 2.83
C THR A 163 -10.01 -16.09 3.73
N GLY A 164 -9.74 -15.11 4.53
CA GLY A 164 -10.71 -14.43 5.38
C GLY A 164 -10.41 -12.96 5.46
N THR A 165 -11.35 -12.20 5.97
CA THR A 165 -11.20 -10.79 6.26
C THR A 165 -11.72 -10.47 7.66
N ARG A 166 -11.41 -9.30 8.15
CA ARG A 166 -11.99 -8.71 9.36
C ARG A 166 -12.07 -7.20 9.23
N GLU A 167 -12.84 -6.59 10.09
CA GLU A 167 -12.91 -5.14 10.18
C GLU A 167 -11.65 -4.56 10.83
N LEU A 168 -11.21 -3.40 10.32
CA LEU A 168 -10.18 -2.56 10.90
C LEU A 168 -10.74 -1.89 12.16
N VAL A 169 -10.06 -2.07 13.29
CA VAL A 169 -10.47 -1.51 14.58
C VAL A 169 -9.36 -0.67 15.20
N ALA A 170 -9.70 0.13 16.22
CA ALA A 170 -8.74 1.01 16.87
C ALA A 170 -7.53 0.27 17.47
N ALA A 171 -7.69 -1.01 17.84
CA ALA A 171 -6.60 -1.84 18.36
C ALA A 171 -5.54 -2.21 17.31
N ASP A 172 -5.78 -1.91 16.04
CA ASP A 172 -4.84 -2.15 14.94
C ASP A 172 -3.81 -1.02 14.79
N TYR A 173 -4.00 0.09 15.51
CA TYR A 173 -3.10 1.24 15.56
C TYR A 173 -2.32 1.29 16.87
#